data_7c1497b8cd3f3f2598119c9eaf6b826b
#
_entry.id   7c1497b8cd3f3f2598119c9eaf6b826b
#
_cell.length_a   1.000
_cell.length_b   1.000
_cell.length_c   1.000
_cell.angle_alpha   90.00
_cell.angle_beta   90.00
_cell.angle_gamma   90.00
#
_symmetry.space_group_name_H-M   'P 1'
#
loop_
_entity.id
_entity.type
_entity.pdbx_description
1 polymer ?
#
loop_
_entity_poly.entity_id
_entity_poly.type
_entity_poly.pdbx_seq_one_letter_code
_entity_poly.pdbx_strand_id
1 'polypeptide(L)'
;AFNPQTGRFRNFMGFDRRWQEAIGSVDAHGRALWALAVVLGRSRREGLRRAASRLFEMAMPAASGFTDLRPAAYTLIGLHDYLGRYPGDRAAQDTRGRLAELLLDAYKRTAAENWPWFEPRLSYVNARLPHALLLCGESMRRPEMVDAALAALGWLARLQTADGGHFAPIGNDGFYHCNGQPARFDQQPIE
;
A
#
# COMPACT_ATOMS: atom_id res chain seq x y z
N ALA A 1 -16.04 0.88 -13.26
CA ALA A 1 -15.23 0.08 -12.33
C ALA A 1 -15.83 0.00 -10.93
N PHE A 2 -16.37 1.11 -10.36
CA PHE A 2 -16.98 1.08 -9.02
C PHE A 2 -18.37 0.40 -9.04
N ASN A 3 -18.60 -0.47 -8.05
CA ASN A 3 -19.90 -1.10 -7.83
C ASN A 3 -20.56 -0.54 -6.57
N PRO A 4 -21.59 0.31 -6.68
CA PRO A 4 -22.21 0.96 -5.52
C PRO A 4 -22.98 -0.03 -4.61
N GLN A 5 -23.37 -1.20 -5.12
CA GLN A 5 -24.06 -2.21 -4.32
C GLN A 5 -23.13 -2.92 -3.33
N THR A 6 -21.85 -3.04 -3.69
CA THR A 6 -20.84 -3.71 -2.87
C THR A 6 -19.85 -2.74 -2.20
N GLY A 7 -19.84 -1.47 -2.60
CA GLY A 7 -18.84 -0.49 -2.16
C GLY A 7 -17.43 -0.79 -2.68
N ARG A 8 -17.27 -1.67 -3.69
CA ARG A 8 -15.98 -2.15 -4.17
C ARG A 8 -15.73 -1.81 -5.64
N PHE A 9 -14.44 -1.67 -5.98
CA PHE A 9 -14.02 -1.60 -7.37
C PHE A 9 -13.92 -2.99 -7.99
N ARG A 10 -14.16 -3.05 -9.30
CA ARG A 10 -14.03 -4.24 -10.15
C ARG A 10 -12.74 -4.15 -10.95
N ASN A 11 -12.11 -5.29 -11.26
CA ASN A 11 -10.87 -5.35 -12.02
C ASN A 11 -11.12 -5.57 -13.51
N PHE A 12 -11.96 -6.57 -13.85
CA PHE A 12 -12.01 -7.11 -15.19
C PHE A 12 -13.31 -6.79 -15.90
N MET A 13 -13.17 -6.21 -17.08
CA MET A 13 -14.26 -5.98 -18.02
C MET A 13 -13.98 -6.83 -19.27
N GLY A 14 -14.96 -7.58 -19.71
CA GLY A 14 -14.87 -8.35 -20.94
C GLY A 14 -14.83 -7.46 -22.19
N PHE A 15 -14.48 -8.03 -23.32
CA PHE A 15 -14.47 -7.34 -24.61
C PHE A 15 -15.87 -6.84 -24.99
N ASP A 16 -16.93 -7.54 -24.54
CA ASP A 16 -18.33 -7.12 -24.65
C ASP A 16 -18.76 -5.99 -23.71
N ARG A 17 -17.80 -5.40 -22.97
CA ARG A 17 -17.98 -4.34 -21.97
C ARG A 17 -18.84 -4.73 -20.77
N ARG A 18 -18.99 -6.03 -20.48
CA ARG A 18 -19.61 -6.52 -19.27
C ARG A 18 -18.55 -6.76 -18.20
N TRP A 19 -18.90 -6.41 -16.96
CA TRP A 19 -18.05 -6.72 -15.83
C TRP A 19 -18.08 -8.23 -15.57
N GLN A 20 -16.88 -8.84 -15.45
CA GLN A 20 -16.75 -10.28 -15.21
C GLN A 20 -16.92 -10.65 -13.74
N GLU A 21 -16.91 -9.63 -12.85
CA GLU A 21 -17.01 -9.82 -11.42
C GLU A 21 -17.84 -8.71 -10.77
N ALA A 22 -18.48 -9.02 -9.64
CA ALA A 22 -19.17 -8.02 -8.81
C ALA A 22 -18.20 -7.28 -7.89
N ILE A 23 -17.15 -7.97 -7.43
CA ILE A 23 -16.13 -7.49 -6.48
C ILE A 23 -14.77 -7.83 -7.06
N GLY A 24 -13.94 -6.83 -7.29
CA GLY A 24 -12.55 -7.02 -7.71
C GLY A 24 -11.61 -7.31 -6.54
N SER A 25 -10.32 -7.45 -6.85
CA SER A 25 -9.30 -7.74 -5.84
C SER A 25 -9.19 -6.65 -4.77
N VAL A 26 -8.75 -7.04 -3.59
CA VAL A 26 -8.47 -6.10 -2.50
C VAL A 26 -7.35 -5.14 -2.90
N ASP A 27 -6.35 -5.64 -3.64
CA ASP A 27 -5.23 -4.85 -4.18
C ASP A 27 -5.71 -3.70 -5.08
N ALA A 28 -6.57 -4.00 -6.07
CA ALA A 28 -7.14 -2.98 -6.95
C ALA A 28 -7.97 -1.95 -6.17
N HIS A 29 -8.69 -2.40 -5.15
CA HIS A 29 -9.46 -1.50 -4.30
C HIS A 29 -8.56 -0.54 -3.49
N GLY A 30 -7.48 -1.05 -2.88
CA GLY A 30 -6.50 -0.24 -2.17
C GLY A 30 -5.83 0.80 -3.08
N ARG A 31 -5.45 0.42 -4.31
CA ARG A 31 -4.92 1.36 -5.32
C ARG A 31 -5.92 2.43 -5.72
N ALA A 32 -7.19 2.06 -5.87
CA ALA A 32 -8.25 3.02 -6.18
C ALA A 32 -8.47 4.02 -5.03
N LEU A 33 -8.48 3.55 -3.78
CA LEU A 33 -8.55 4.42 -2.60
C LEU A 33 -7.35 5.36 -2.54
N TRP A 34 -6.13 4.88 -2.81
CA TRP A 34 -4.94 5.72 -2.90
C TRP A 34 -5.12 6.83 -3.93
N ALA A 35 -5.50 6.50 -5.15
CA ALA A 35 -5.70 7.49 -6.22
C ALA A 35 -6.76 8.55 -5.85
N LEU A 36 -7.90 8.12 -5.30
CA LEU A 36 -8.96 9.04 -4.87
C LEU A 36 -8.50 9.96 -3.75
N ALA A 37 -7.81 9.41 -2.75
CA ALA A 37 -7.30 10.16 -1.61
C ALA A 37 -6.24 11.20 -2.02
N VAL A 38 -5.33 10.85 -2.95
CA VAL A 38 -4.37 11.80 -3.54
C VAL A 38 -5.07 12.95 -4.27
N VAL A 39 -6.12 12.64 -5.07
CA VAL A 39 -6.92 13.67 -5.74
C VAL A 39 -7.56 14.60 -4.71
N LEU A 40 -8.13 14.05 -3.64
CA LEU A 40 -8.77 14.83 -2.58
C LEU A 40 -7.75 15.71 -1.83
N GLY A 41 -6.59 15.15 -1.49
CA GLY A 41 -5.55 15.87 -0.75
C GLY A 41 -4.84 16.93 -1.59
N ARG A 42 -4.46 16.61 -2.83
CA ARG A 42 -3.52 17.43 -3.62
C ARG A 42 -4.15 18.21 -4.76
N SER A 43 -5.28 17.77 -5.34
CA SER A 43 -5.83 18.44 -6.52
C SER A 43 -6.35 19.85 -6.22
N ARG A 44 -6.03 20.78 -7.11
CA ARG A 44 -6.62 22.15 -7.10
C ARG A 44 -7.93 22.23 -7.87
N ARG A 45 -8.26 21.23 -8.69
CA ARG A 45 -9.47 21.20 -9.53
C ARG A 45 -10.67 20.74 -8.72
N GLU A 46 -11.59 21.66 -8.44
CA GLU A 46 -12.78 21.38 -7.62
C GLU A 46 -13.67 20.26 -8.21
N GLY A 47 -13.90 20.25 -9.51
CA GLY A 47 -14.69 19.23 -10.17
C GLY A 47 -14.13 17.81 -9.99
N LEU A 48 -12.78 17.65 -10.03
CA LEU A 48 -12.13 16.36 -9.75
C LEU A 48 -12.28 15.97 -8.30
N ARG A 49 -12.09 16.91 -7.35
CA ARG A 49 -12.29 16.61 -5.93
C ARG A 49 -13.71 16.19 -5.63
N ARG A 50 -14.72 16.87 -6.20
CA ARG A 50 -16.14 16.53 -6.01
C ARG A 50 -16.44 15.12 -6.51
N ALA A 51 -15.94 14.76 -7.70
CA ALA A 51 -16.10 13.39 -8.23
C ALA A 51 -15.39 12.35 -7.38
N ALA A 52 -14.16 12.65 -6.93
CA ALA A 52 -13.38 11.75 -6.06
C ALA A 52 -14.01 11.57 -4.68
N SER A 53 -14.58 12.64 -4.07
CA SER A 53 -15.23 12.58 -2.76
C SER A 53 -16.37 11.57 -2.73
N ARG A 54 -17.26 11.64 -3.70
CA ARG A 54 -18.40 10.71 -3.78
C ARG A 54 -17.97 9.24 -3.89
N LEU A 55 -16.91 8.96 -4.67
CA LEU A 55 -16.40 7.60 -4.81
C LEU A 55 -15.64 7.18 -3.54
N PHE A 56 -14.84 8.07 -2.96
CA PHE A 56 -14.06 7.80 -1.75
C PHE A 56 -14.98 7.49 -0.57
N GLU A 57 -16.01 8.30 -0.32
CA GLU A 57 -16.99 8.10 0.74
C GLU A 57 -17.68 6.72 0.65
N MET A 58 -18.03 6.29 -0.58
CA MET A 58 -18.66 4.99 -0.80
C MET A 58 -17.67 3.81 -0.73
N ALA A 59 -16.41 4.02 -1.07
CA ALA A 59 -15.41 2.96 -1.16
C ALA A 59 -14.62 2.76 0.13
N MET A 60 -14.38 3.84 0.90
CA MET A 60 -13.53 3.84 2.09
C MET A 60 -13.97 2.84 3.18
N PRO A 61 -15.28 2.63 3.46
CA PRO A 61 -15.70 1.67 4.48
C PRO A 61 -15.18 0.25 4.26
N ALA A 62 -14.97 -0.18 3.02
CA ALA A 62 -14.43 -1.50 2.71
C ALA A 62 -12.98 -1.70 3.21
N ALA A 63 -12.21 -0.62 3.39
CA ALA A 63 -10.85 -0.69 3.92
C ALA A 63 -10.79 -1.18 5.38
N SER A 64 -11.89 -1.08 6.13
CA SER A 64 -11.97 -1.62 7.49
C SER A 64 -11.76 -3.14 7.54
N GLY A 65 -12.06 -3.86 6.46
CA GLY A 65 -11.87 -5.31 6.35
C GLY A 65 -10.52 -5.75 5.76
N PHE A 66 -9.58 -4.84 5.49
CA PHE A 66 -8.29 -5.23 4.90
C PHE A 66 -7.42 -5.97 5.90
N THR A 67 -6.91 -7.12 5.45
CA THR A 67 -5.94 -7.97 6.14
C THR A 67 -4.63 -8.09 5.37
N ASP A 68 -4.65 -7.80 4.08
CA ASP A 68 -3.48 -7.85 3.20
C ASP A 68 -2.66 -6.56 3.32
N LEU A 69 -1.33 -6.71 3.40
CA LEU A 69 -0.42 -5.60 3.69
C LEU A 69 -0.34 -4.57 2.55
N ARG A 70 -0.35 -5.01 1.28
CA ARG A 70 -0.23 -4.08 0.14
C ARG A 70 -1.44 -3.18 -0.04
N PRO A 71 -2.68 -3.67 -0.06
CA PRO A 71 -3.87 -2.82 -0.05
C PRO A 71 -3.92 -1.86 1.14
N ALA A 72 -3.47 -2.32 2.33
CA ALA A 72 -3.34 -1.47 3.51
C ALA A 72 -2.32 -0.35 3.26
N ALA A 73 -1.13 -0.68 2.73
CA ALA A 73 -0.09 0.30 2.44
C ALA A 73 -0.54 1.36 1.41
N TYR A 74 -1.19 0.95 0.31
CA TYR A 74 -1.73 1.90 -0.66
C TYR A 74 -2.75 2.85 -0.03
N THR A 75 -3.66 2.30 0.76
CA THR A 75 -4.68 3.10 1.46
C THR A 75 -4.03 4.08 2.43
N LEU A 76 -3.02 3.66 3.20
CA LEU A 76 -2.29 4.51 4.15
C LEU A 76 -1.56 5.66 3.46
N ILE A 77 -0.89 5.40 2.34
CA ILE A 77 -0.21 6.44 1.55
C ILE A 77 -1.23 7.48 1.06
N GLY A 78 -2.40 7.02 0.60
CA GLY A 78 -3.48 7.92 0.21
C GLY A 78 -4.03 8.71 1.39
N LEU A 79 -4.27 8.05 2.52
CA LEU A 79 -4.77 8.69 3.73
C LEU A 79 -3.82 9.74 4.31
N HIS A 80 -2.51 9.60 4.10
CA HIS A 80 -1.55 10.64 4.47
C HIS A 80 -1.86 11.96 3.75
N ASP A 81 -2.07 11.93 2.42
CA ASP A 81 -2.42 13.11 1.65
C ASP A 81 -3.82 13.64 1.97
N TYR A 82 -4.79 12.74 2.12
CA TYR A 82 -6.16 13.08 2.47
C TYR A 82 -6.26 13.79 3.82
N LEU A 83 -5.69 13.20 4.87
CA LEU A 83 -5.73 13.74 6.23
C LEU A 83 -4.88 15.00 6.40
N GLY A 84 -3.90 15.23 5.53
CA GLY A 84 -3.18 16.51 5.46
C GLY A 84 -4.12 17.67 5.12
N ARG A 85 -5.19 17.40 4.35
CA ARG A 85 -6.20 18.42 3.99
C ARG A 85 -7.45 18.36 4.86
N TYR A 86 -7.85 17.17 5.31
CA TYR A 86 -9.06 16.91 6.09
C TYR A 86 -8.71 16.28 7.44
N PRO A 87 -7.96 17.01 8.30
CA PRO A 87 -7.45 16.43 9.55
C PRO A 87 -8.55 16.09 10.57
N GLY A 88 -9.76 16.57 10.38
CA GLY A 88 -10.91 16.32 11.26
C GLY A 88 -11.70 15.04 10.95
N ASP A 89 -11.38 14.31 9.87
CA ASP A 89 -12.09 13.07 9.51
C ASP A 89 -11.68 11.92 10.44
N ARG A 90 -12.49 11.66 11.45
CA ARG A 90 -12.25 10.61 12.45
C ARG A 90 -12.26 9.21 11.85
N ALA A 91 -13.18 8.91 10.93
CA ALA A 91 -13.27 7.60 10.31
C ALA A 91 -11.99 7.27 9.51
N ALA A 92 -11.46 8.27 8.80
CA ALA A 92 -10.19 8.15 8.11
C ALA A 92 -9.00 8.00 9.07
N GLN A 93 -9.00 8.72 10.22
CA GLN A 93 -7.98 8.56 11.27
C GLN A 93 -8.01 7.16 11.89
N ASP A 94 -9.19 6.65 12.24
CA ASP A 94 -9.37 5.32 12.83
C ASP A 94 -8.90 4.23 11.84
N THR A 95 -9.27 4.37 10.57
CA THR A 95 -8.81 3.46 9.52
C THR A 95 -7.29 3.51 9.37
N ARG A 96 -6.68 4.71 9.36
CA ARG A 96 -5.22 4.87 9.33
C ARG A 96 -4.58 4.16 10.53
N GLY A 97 -5.07 4.39 11.73
CA GLY A 97 -4.55 3.76 12.95
C GLY A 97 -4.55 2.24 12.85
N ARG A 98 -5.69 1.66 12.50
CA ARG A 98 -5.83 0.20 12.37
C ARG A 98 -4.94 -0.40 11.28
N LEU A 99 -4.85 0.23 10.10
CA LEU A 99 -4.02 -0.27 9.00
C LEU A 99 -2.52 -0.10 9.30
N ALA A 100 -2.13 0.96 10.01
CA ALA A 100 -0.75 1.15 10.45
C ALA A 100 -0.33 0.09 11.47
N GLU A 101 -1.20 -0.23 12.44
CA GLU A 101 -0.94 -1.35 13.37
C GLU A 101 -0.85 -2.68 12.63
N LEU A 102 -1.70 -2.93 11.63
CA LEU A 102 -1.59 -4.15 10.80
C LEU A 102 -0.19 -4.30 10.18
N LEU A 103 0.39 -3.22 9.63
CA LEU A 103 1.75 -3.25 9.09
C LEU A 103 2.79 -3.44 10.20
N LEU A 104 2.70 -2.72 11.30
CA LEU A 104 3.65 -2.82 12.42
C LEU A 104 3.64 -4.22 13.03
N ASP A 105 2.47 -4.80 13.24
CA ASP A 105 2.31 -6.15 13.78
C ASP A 105 2.88 -7.21 12.81
N ALA A 106 2.69 -7.03 11.49
CA ALA A 106 3.30 -7.90 10.51
C ALA A 106 4.83 -7.84 10.57
N TYR A 107 5.39 -6.64 10.67
CA TYR A 107 6.83 -6.45 10.87
C TYR A 107 7.30 -7.13 12.15
N LYS A 108 6.68 -6.86 13.29
CA LYS A 108 7.07 -7.44 14.60
C LYS A 108 7.02 -8.99 14.63
N ARG A 109 6.08 -9.58 13.88
CA ARG A 109 5.98 -11.06 13.80
C ARG A 109 7.01 -11.71 12.91
N THR A 110 7.49 -11.02 11.88
CA THR A 110 8.30 -11.64 10.82
C THR A 110 9.75 -11.18 10.86
N ALA A 111 10.00 -9.94 11.32
CA ALA A 111 11.32 -9.35 11.28
C ALA A 111 12.31 -10.10 12.19
N ALA A 112 13.51 -10.31 11.64
CA ALA A 112 14.68 -10.86 12.33
C ALA A 112 15.91 -10.03 11.95
N GLU A 113 17.04 -10.25 12.65
CA GLU A 113 18.28 -9.51 12.41
C GLU A 113 18.71 -9.50 10.94
N ASN A 114 18.63 -10.66 10.28
CA ASN A 114 19.00 -10.81 8.86
C ASN A 114 17.82 -10.64 7.90
N TRP A 115 16.61 -10.43 8.42
CA TRP A 115 15.37 -10.30 7.65
C TRP A 115 14.46 -9.24 8.26
N PRO A 116 14.81 -7.96 8.24
CA PRO A 116 13.98 -6.88 8.81
C PRO A 116 12.82 -6.52 7.88
N TRP A 117 11.89 -7.47 7.72
CA TRP A 117 10.81 -7.40 6.73
C TRP A 117 9.46 -7.83 7.28
N PHE A 118 8.39 -7.44 6.60
CA PHE A 118 6.98 -7.61 6.99
C PHE A 118 6.41 -9.00 6.70
N GLU A 119 7.03 -9.75 5.78
CA GLU A 119 6.54 -11.02 5.23
C GLU A 119 7.69 -12.02 5.11
N PRO A 120 7.43 -13.34 5.03
CA PRO A 120 8.48 -14.35 4.86
C PRO A 120 9.11 -14.32 3.45
N ARG A 121 8.65 -13.43 2.58
CA ARG A 121 9.21 -13.23 1.24
C ARG A 121 9.07 -11.78 0.77
N LEU A 122 9.98 -11.36 -0.10
CA LEU A 122 9.78 -10.20 -0.98
C LEU A 122 9.04 -10.65 -2.23
N SER A 123 8.07 -9.87 -2.70
CA SER A 123 7.32 -10.17 -3.90
C SER A 123 7.25 -8.93 -4.82
N TYR A 124 6.18 -8.20 -4.85
CA TYR A 124 6.00 -7.02 -5.69
C TYR A 124 5.72 -5.77 -4.85
N VAL A 125 6.07 -4.60 -5.39
CA VAL A 125 5.80 -3.29 -4.77
C VAL A 125 6.28 -3.22 -3.32
N ASN A 126 7.47 -3.77 -3.08
CA ASN A 126 8.00 -4.00 -1.74
C ASN A 126 8.20 -2.70 -0.97
N ALA A 127 8.77 -1.67 -1.60
CA ALA A 127 9.06 -0.38 -0.95
C ALA A 127 7.81 0.34 -0.41
N ARG A 128 6.59 -0.02 -0.85
CA ARG A 128 5.36 0.62 -0.37
C ARG A 128 4.99 0.25 1.06
N LEU A 129 5.40 -0.92 1.54
CA LEU A 129 5.14 -1.33 2.92
C LEU A 129 5.87 -0.42 3.91
N PRO A 130 7.21 -0.32 3.87
CA PRO A 130 7.94 0.59 4.76
C PRO A 130 7.61 2.07 4.49
N HIS A 131 7.37 2.49 3.25
CA HIS A 131 6.94 3.86 2.94
C HIS A 131 5.65 4.24 3.66
N ALA A 132 4.62 3.39 3.60
CA ALA A 132 3.36 3.63 4.28
C ALA A 132 3.53 3.71 5.80
N LEU A 133 4.32 2.79 6.37
CA LEU A 133 4.58 2.76 7.81
C LEU A 133 5.37 3.98 8.28
N LEU A 134 6.34 4.47 7.48
CA LEU A 134 7.10 5.68 7.78
C LEU A 134 6.18 6.91 7.85
N LEU A 135 5.36 7.13 6.82
CA LEU A 135 4.40 8.23 6.78
C LEU A 135 3.43 8.22 7.99
N CYS A 136 2.98 7.01 8.38
CA CYS A 136 2.14 6.85 9.56
C CYS A 136 2.92 7.15 10.85
N GLY A 137 4.12 6.62 11.00
CA GLY A 137 4.98 6.84 12.16
C GLY A 137 5.24 8.32 12.42
N GLU A 138 5.58 9.07 11.38
CA GLU A 138 5.78 10.52 11.46
C GLU A 138 4.49 11.26 11.81
N SER A 139 3.38 11.02 11.08
CA SER A 139 2.13 11.75 11.26
C SER A 139 1.40 11.42 12.57
N MET A 140 1.59 10.22 13.11
CA MET A 140 1.00 9.74 14.36
C MET A 140 1.95 9.89 15.55
N ARG A 141 3.20 10.34 15.33
CA ARG A 141 4.26 10.46 16.35
C ARG A 141 4.55 9.12 17.04
N ARG A 142 4.71 8.07 16.24
CA ARG A 142 4.99 6.71 16.69
C ARG A 142 6.42 6.31 16.26
N PRO A 143 7.45 6.57 17.11
CA PRO A 143 8.86 6.30 16.78
C PRO A 143 9.12 4.86 16.37
N GLU A 144 8.48 3.88 17.01
CA GLU A 144 8.61 2.47 16.67
C GLU A 144 8.21 2.13 15.21
N MET A 145 7.23 2.85 14.66
CA MET A 145 6.85 2.69 13.24
C MET A 145 7.90 3.28 12.32
N VAL A 146 8.49 4.42 12.71
CA VAL A 146 9.57 5.06 11.96
C VAL A 146 10.80 4.17 11.94
N ASP A 147 11.21 3.64 13.09
CA ASP A 147 12.39 2.77 13.22
C ASP A 147 12.22 1.49 12.41
N ALA A 148 11.08 0.82 12.50
CA ALA A 148 10.76 -0.39 11.72
C ALA A 148 10.78 -0.08 10.21
N ALA A 149 10.18 1.03 9.80
CA ALA A 149 10.12 1.43 8.40
C ALA A 149 11.51 1.74 7.83
N LEU A 150 12.34 2.49 8.56
CA LEU A 150 13.71 2.83 8.14
C LEU A 150 14.62 1.59 8.10
N ALA A 151 14.50 0.68 9.07
CA ALA A 151 15.23 -0.58 9.08
C ALA A 151 14.90 -1.42 7.84
N ALA A 152 13.59 -1.58 7.55
CA ALA A 152 13.12 -2.33 6.37
C ALA A 152 13.54 -1.66 5.05
N LEU A 153 13.36 -0.35 4.93
CA LEU A 153 13.69 0.38 3.71
C LEU A 153 15.20 0.41 3.44
N GLY A 154 16.00 0.64 4.48
CA GLY A 154 17.47 0.61 4.37
C GLY A 154 18.01 -0.77 4.01
N TRP A 155 17.42 -1.84 4.55
CA TRP A 155 17.75 -3.20 4.17
C TRP A 155 17.37 -3.50 2.71
N LEU A 156 16.15 -3.15 2.29
CA LEU A 156 15.68 -3.32 0.92
C LEU A 156 16.56 -2.57 -0.08
N ALA A 157 16.93 -1.33 0.22
CA ALA A 157 17.80 -0.53 -0.62
C ALA A 157 19.18 -1.18 -0.81
N ARG A 158 19.80 -1.69 0.27
CA ARG A 158 21.08 -2.41 0.17
C ARG A 158 20.93 -3.69 -0.63
N LEU A 159 19.85 -4.44 -0.44
CA LEU A 159 19.58 -5.69 -1.15
C LEU A 159 19.42 -5.48 -2.66
N GLN A 160 18.82 -4.35 -3.05
CA GLN A 160 18.55 -4.00 -4.45
C GLN A 160 19.62 -3.07 -5.05
N THR A 161 20.79 -2.99 -4.43
CA THR A 161 21.95 -2.28 -4.97
C THR A 161 23.02 -3.31 -5.33
N ALA A 162 23.33 -3.42 -6.62
CA ALA A 162 24.40 -4.28 -7.10
C ALA A 162 25.79 -3.71 -6.77
N ASP A 163 26.85 -4.54 -6.87
CA ASP A 163 28.24 -4.17 -6.59
C ASP A 163 28.70 -2.92 -7.36
N GLY A 164 28.18 -2.70 -8.56
CA GLY A 164 28.41 -1.51 -9.38
C GLY A 164 27.61 -0.28 -8.98
N GLY A 165 26.85 -0.32 -7.87
CA GLY A 165 26.06 0.80 -7.35
C GLY A 165 24.73 1.08 -8.09
N HIS A 166 24.39 0.28 -9.10
CA HIS A 166 23.13 0.43 -9.82
C HIS A 166 21.99 -0.36 -9.17
N PHE A 167 20.76 0.06 -9.44
CA PHE A 167 19.57 -0.62 -8.95
C PHE A 167 19.40 -1.99 -9.63
N ALA A 168 19.24 -3.03 -8.84
CA ALA A 168 19.04 -4.42 -9.26
C ALA A 168 17.77 -4.98 -8.57
N PRO A 169 16.59 -4.85 -9.19
CA PRO A 169 15.35 -5.32 -8.60
C PRO A 169 15.34 -6.84 -8.50
N ILE A 170 14.63 -7.36 -7.50
CA ILE A 170 14.41 -8.79 -7.33
C ILE A 170 13.47 -9.28 -8.43
N GLY A 171 13.83 -10.40 -9.08
CA GLY A 171 13.02 -11.01 -10.13
C GLY A 171 11.77 -11.70 -9.58
N ASN A 172 10.74 -11.82 -10.44
CA ASN A 172 9.51 -12.51 -10.11
C ASN A 172 9.60 -14.03 -10.25
N ASP A 173 10.62 -14.54 -10.96
CA ASP A 173 10.84 -15.97 -11.09
C ASP A 173 11.40 -16.56 -9.80
N GLY A 174 10.48 -16.84 -8.85
CA GLY A 174 10.78 -17.36 -7.52
C GLY A 174 10.83 -16.31 -6.42
N PHE A 175 10.81 -15.01 -6.71
CA PHE A 175 10.90 -13.93 -5.71
C PHE A 175 12.15 -14.04 -4.80
N TYR A 176 12.06 -13.58 -3.55
CA TYR A 176 13.08 -13.79 -2.54
C TYR A 176 12.43 -14.23 -1.22
N HIS A 177 12.64 -15.47 -0.85
CA HIS A 177 12.18 -16.03 0.41
C HIS A 177 13.23 -15.88 1.50
N CYS A 178 12.79 -15.68 2.75
CA CYS A 178 13.66 -15.72 3.91
C CYS A 178 14.46 -17.03 3.91
N ASN A 179 15.77 -16.96 4.09
CA ASN A 179 16.72 -18.09 3.97
C ASN A 179 16.93 -18.65 2.55
N GLY A 180 16.40 -18.00 1.51
CA GLY A 180 16.62 -18.36 0.11
C GLY A 180 17.68 -17.50 -0.57
N GLN A 181 17.59 -17.41 -1.90
CA GLN A 181 18.37 -16.50 -2.72
C GLN A 181 17.45 -15.59 -3.52
N PRO A 182 17.81 -14.31 -3.75
CA PRO A 182 17.02 -13.41 -4.59
C PRO A 182 16.92 -13.94 -6.02
N ALA A 183 15.71 -13.94 -6.57
CA ALA A 183 15.51 -14.25 -7.98
C ALA A 183 16.18 -13.19 -8.86
N ARG A 184 16.86 -13.64 -9.93
CA ARG A 184 17.60 -12.77 -10.86
C ARG A 184 16.87 -12.47 -12.16
N PHE A 185 15.87 -13.28 -12.49
CA PHE A 185 15.15 -13.19 -13.77
C PHE A 185 13.74 -12.68 -13.60
N ASP A 186 13.14 -12.23 -14.70
CA ASP A 186 11.81 -11.60 -14.76
C ASP A 186 11.73 -10.37 -13.85
N GLN A 187 12.71 -9.49 -13.96
CA GLN A 187 12.73 -8.23 -13.23
C GLN A 187 11.64 -7.30 -13.76
N GLN A 188 10.77 -6.84 -12.88
CA GLN A 188 9.67 -5.95 -13.22
C GLN A 188 9.92 -4.57 -12.63
N PRO A 189 9.73 -3.48 -13.38
CA PRO A 189 10.01 -2.11 -12.93
C PRO A 189 8.90 -1.53 -12.03
N ILE A 190 8.33 -2.33 -11.16
CA ILE A 190 7.24 -1.95 -10.26
C ILE A 190 7.65 -1.86 -8.80
N GLU A 191 8.94 -1.91 -8.53
CA GLU A 191 9.52 -1.75 -7.20
C GLU A 191 9.56 -0.28 -6.72
#